data_6c4cb183e6d15bbe9489fdc8890375db
#
_entry.id   6c4cb183e6d15bbe9489fdc8890375db
#
_cell.length_a   1.000
_cell.length_b   1.000
_cell.length_c   1.000
_cell.angle_alpha   90.00
_cell.angle_beta   90.00
_cell.angle_gamma   90.00
#
_symmetry.space_group_name_H-M   'P 1'
#
loop_
_entity.id
_entity.type
_entity.pdbx_description
1 polymer ?
#
loop_
_entity_poly.entity_id
_entity_poly.type
_entity_poly.pdbx_seq_one_letter_code
_entity_poly.pdbx_strand_id
1 'polypeptide(L)'
;KRMDLFSIPTPYEPEPLPWSTMLSVHEGRHVTQMQFGMTGVHKPMKYVVGEMWNILTALLYPFIYYIEGDAVIAETALTKSGRGRTADFLNYYHVAFDKGHFRNWDRWLYGSQKYYTPDHYSLGYMNLAGARYLYDYPMLMKEGYDKVTRNPFFLAPMKKMTARRSGKKFNAAFREVCD
;
A
#
# COMPACT_ATOMS: atom_id res chain seq x y z
N LYS A 1 -13.21 -6.90 -17.25
CA LYS A 1 -12.20 -5.84 -17.09
C LYS A 1 -10.99 -6.21 -17.93
N ARG A 2 -10.41 -5.23 -18.60
CA ARG A 2 -9.19 -5.37 -19.41
C ARG A 2 -8.04 -4.77 -18.65
N MET A 3 -6.90 -5.42 -18.69
CA MET A 3 -5.61 -4.93 -18.19
C MET A 3 -4.69 -4.76 -19.40
N ASP A 4 -4.25 -3.54 -19.63
CA ASP A 4 -3.30 -3.22 -20.70
C ASP A 4 -1.93 -3.02 -20.06
N LEU A 5 -0.96 -3.82 -20.46
CA LEU A 5 0.41 -3.78 -19.95
C LEU A 5 1.33 -3.13 -20.99
N PHE A 6 2.16 -2.19 -20.55
CA PHE A 6 3.20 -1.64 -21.39
C PHE A 6 4.30 -2.68 -21.61
N SER A 7 4.68 -2.89 -22.85
CA SER A 7 5.71 -3.87 -23.22
C SER A 7 7.14 -3.35 -23.07
N ILE A 8 7.31 -2.04 -22.89
CA ILE A 8 8.61 -1.39 -22.82
C ILE A 8 8.82 -0.86 -21.40
N PRO A 9 9.91 -1.27 -20.71
CA PRO A 9 10.23 -0.75 -19.38
C PRO A 9 10.62 0.73 -19.44
N THR A 10 10.43 1.44 -18.35
CA THR A 10 10.96 2.79 -18.17
C THR A 10 12.49 2.74 -18.15
N PRO A 11 13.20 3.58 -18.94
CA PRO A 11 14.64 3.41 -19.19
C PRO A 11 15.56 3.70 -18.01
N TYR A 12 15.05 4.11 -16.86
CA TYR A 12 15.86 4.57 -15.71
C TYR A 12 15.52 3.92 -14.37
N GLU A 13 14.63 2.93 -14.34
CA GLU A 13 14.30 2.23 -13.09
C GLU A 13 15.00 0.88 -13.06
N PRO A 14 15.95 0.65 -12.11
CA PRO A 14 16.59 -0.63 -11.92
C PRO A 14 15.58 -1.60 -11.28
N GLU A 15 14.82 -2.28 -12.13
CA GLU A 15 13.86 -3.26 -11.68
C GLU A 15 14.54 -4.59 -11.32
N PRO A 16 14.28 -5.16 -10.13
CA PRO A 16 14.92 -6.39 -9.69
C PRO A 16 14.38 -7.65 -10.42
N LEU A 17 13.35 -7.47 -11.23
CA LEU A 17 12.68 -8.52 -12.01
C LEU A 17 12.57 -8.12 -13.48
N PRO A 18 12.46 -9.08 -14.40
CA PRO A 18 12.05 -8.77 -15.76
C PRO A 18 10.75 -7.96 -15.74
N TRP A 19 10.73 -6.84 -16.47
CA TRP A 19 9.63 -5.88 -16.50
C TRP A 19 8.24 -6.54 -16.62
N SER A 20 8.08 -7.45 -17.58
CA SER A 20 6.80 -8.14 -17.80
C SER A 20 6.35 -8.98 -16.60
N THR A 21 7.29 -9.61 -15.90
CA THR A 21 7.00 -10.40 -14.69
C THR A 21 6.58 -9.51 -13.55
N MET A 22 7.35 -8.45 -13.28
CA MET A 22 7.05 -7.48 -12.24
C MET A 22 5.68 -6.86 -12.47
N LEU A 23 5.46 -6.34 -13.68
CA LEU A 23 4.21 -5.67 -14.05
C LEU A 23 3.01 -6.62 -13.94
N SER A 24 3.14 -7.88 -14.38
CA SER A 24 2.05 -8.86 -14.32
C SER A 24 1.65 -9.19 -12.87
N VAL A 25 2.60 -9.33 -11.97
CA VAL A 25 2.33 -9.60 -10.55
C VAL A 25 1.73 -8.37 -9.88
N HIS A 26 2.30 -7.20 -10.14
CA HIS A 26 1.85 -5.92 -9.60
C HIS A 26 0.41 -5.61 -10.00
N GLU A 27 0.15 -5.53 -11.29
CA GLU A 27 -1.18 -5.21 -11.83
C GLU A 27 -2.20 -6.32 -11.52
N GLY A 28 -1.76 -7.58 -11.52
CA GLY A 28 -2.59 -8.70 -11.08
C GLY A 28 -3.06 -8.54 -9.63
N ARG A 29 -2.21 -7.96 -8.77
CA ARG A 29 -2.62 -7.63 -7.39
C ARG A 29 -3.68 -6.53 -7.37
N HIS A 30 -3.56 -5.49 -8.17
CA HIS A 30 -4.58 -4.45 -8.27
C HIS A 30 -5.93 -4.98 -8.74
N VAL A 31 -5.95 -5.91 -9.69
CA VAL A 31 -7.20 -6.57 -10.11
C VAL A 31 -7.88 -7.25 -8.92
N THR A 32 -7.13 -7.98 -8.08
CA THR A 32 -7.71 -8.63 -6.89
C THR A 32 -8.19 -7.62 -5.84
N GLN A 33 -7.45 -6.56 -5.61
CA GLN A 33 -7.83 -5.48 -4.69
C GLN A 33 -9.14 -4.81 -5.12
N MET A 34 -9.27 -4.48 -6.41
CA MET A 34 -10.48 -3.87 -6.97
C MET A 34 -11.68 -4.82 -6.91
N GLN A 35 -11.48 -6.12 -7.16
CA GLN A 35 -12.55 -7.10 -7.02
C GLN A 35 -13.04 -7.20 -5.57
N PHE A 36 -12.11 -7.21 -4.63
CA PHE A 36 -12.43 -7.28 -3.20
C PHE A 36 -13.13 -6.01 -2.71
N GLY A 37 -12.65 -4.84 -3.13
CA GLY A 37 -13.22 -3.54 -2.78
C GLY A 37 -14.65 -3.33 -3.30
N MET A 38 -15.02 -4.01 -4.40
CA MET A 38 -16.35 -3.90 -5.03
C MET A 38 -17.32 -4.99 -4.54
N THR A 39 -17.29 -5.32 -3.28
CA THR A 39 -18.23 -6.23 -2.62
C THR A 39 -19.13 -5.48 -1.63
N GLY A 40 -20.04 -6.17 -0.99
CA GLY A 40 -20.92 -5.60 0.04
C GLY A 40 -21.69 -4.36 -0.47
N VAL A 41 -21.66 -3.30 0.31
CA VAL A 41 -22.37 -2.03 0.02
C VAL A 41 -21.85 -1.29 -1.21
N HIS A 42 -20.62 -1.58 -1.65
CA HIS A 42 -20.03 -0.94 -2.82
C HIS A 42 -20.48 -1.58 -4.13
N LYS A 43 -20.96 -2.82 -4.10
CA LYS A 43 -21.41 -3.53 -5.31
C LYS A 43 -22.57 -2.82 -6.03
N PRO A 44 -23.69 -2.47 -5.38
CA PRO A 44 -24.76 -1.73 -6.04
C PRO A 44 -24.34 -0.33 -6.50
N MET A 45 -23.50 0.36 -5.73
CA MET A 45 -23.02 1.69 -6.08
C MET A 45 -22.20 1.72 -7.37
N LYS A 46 -21.49 0.63 -7.67
CA LYS A 46 -20.78 0.48 -8.95
C LYS A 46 -21.74 0.50 -10.15
N TYR A 47 -22.93 -0.06 -10.03
CA TYR A 47 -23.92 -0.04 -11.13
C TYR A 47 -24.53 1.34 -11.32
N VAL A 48 -24.61 2.16 -10.27
CA VAL A 48 -25.17 3.52 -10.33
C VAL A 48 -24.11 4.54 -10.81
N VAL A 49 -22.90 4.47 -10.26
CA VAL A 49 -21.82 5.48 -10.47
C VAL A 49 -20.81 5.01 -11.53
N GLY A 50 -20.79 3.73 -11.87
CA GLY A 50 -19.85 3.17 -12.83
C GLY A 50 -18.44 2.97 -12.26
N GLU A 51 -17.44 2.94 -13.15
CA GLU A 51 -16.04 2.70 -12.76
C GLU A 51 -15.45 3.82 -11.88
N MET A 52 -16.01 5.02 -11.91
CA MET A 52 -15.60 6.12 -11.01
C MET A 52 -15.76 5.74 -9.53
N TRP A 53 -16.72 4.85 -9.21
CA TRP A 53 -16.88 4.35 -7.85
C TRP A 53 -15.67 3.52 -7.37
N ASN A 54 -15.03 2.76 -8.25
CA ASN A 54 -13.79 2.05 -7.95
C ASN A 54 -12.67 3.03 -7.54
N ILE A 55 -12.49 4.09 -8.31
CA ILE A 55 -11.47 5.11 -8.04
C ILE A 55 -11.75 5.79 -6.70
N LEU A 56 -12.98 6.22 -6.49
CA LEU A 56 -13.38 6.89 -5.26
C LEU A 56 -13.16 6.01 -4.02
N THR A 57 -13.55 4.75 -4.08
CA THR A 57 -13.34 3.82 -2.95
C THR A 57 -11.88 3.52 -2.70
N ALA A 58 -11.06 3.41 -3.75
CA ALA A 58 -9.62 3.23 -3.63
C ALA A 58 -8.94 4.44 -2.95
N LEU A 59 -9.39 5.65 -3.25
CA LEU A 59 -8.88 6.87 -2.63
C LEU A 59 -9.36 7.06 -1.18
N LEU A 60 -10.60 6.68 -0.87
CA LEU A 60 -11.19 6.92 0.46
C LEU A 60 -10.78 5.91 1.52
N TYR A 61 -10.62 4.64 1.16
CA TYR A 61 -10.51 3.58 2.16
C TYR A 61 -9.10 3.04 2.35
N PRO A 62 -8.53 2.24 1.40
CA PRO A 62 -7.17 1.77 1.62
C PRO A 62 -6.15 2.88 1.40
N PHE A 63 -6.47 3.89 0.60
CA PHE A 63 -5.57 4.90 0.09
C PHE A 63 -4.48 4.35 -0.85
N ILE A 64 -4.05 5.15 -1.81
CA ILE A 64 -3.11 4.73 -2.86
C ILE A 64 -1.83 4.07 -2.30
N TYR A 65 -1.29 4.59 -1.21
CA TYR A 65 -0.09 4.07 -0.56
C TYR A 65 -0.22 2.61 -0.10
N TYR A 66 -1.38 2.24 0.46
CA TYR A 66 -1.62 0.87 0.87
C TYR A 66 -1.89 -0.06 -0.31
N ILE A 67 -2.55 0.45 -1.36
CA ILE A 67 -2.81 -0.30 -2.58
C ILE A 67 -1.49 -0.66 -3.26
N GLU A 68 -0.63 0.33 -3.47
CA GLU A 68 0.67 0.16 -4.11
C GLU A 68 1.64 -0.64 -3.24
N GLY A 69 1.69 -0.33 -1.95
CA GLY A 69 2.52 -1.08 -1.01
C GLY A 69 2.16 -2.56 -0.93
N ASP A 70 0.88 -2.91 -1.00
CA ASP A 70 0.42 -4.30 -1.03
C ASP A 70 0.75 -4.99 -2.37
N ALA A 71 0.76 -4.25 -3.48
CA ALA A 71 1.23 -4.77 -4.76
C ALA A 71 2.74 -5.07 -4.73
N VAL A 72 3.56 -4.19 -4.13
CA VAL A 72 4.99 -4.46 -3.91
C VAL A 72 5.22 -5.64 -2.95
N ILE A 73 4.35 -5.84 -1.95
CA ILE A 73 4.41 -7.04 -1.11
C ILE A 73 4.15 -8.29 -1.95
N ALA A 74 3.18 -8.24 -2.87
CA ALA A 74 2.91 -9.38 -3.76
C ALA A 74 4.11 -9.68 -4.66
N GLU A 75 4.74 -8.67 -5.28
CA GLU A 75 5.99 -8.84 -6.04
C GLU A 75 7.06 -9.53 -5.20
N THR A 76 7.26 -9.05 -3.96
CA THR A 76 8.31 -9.52 -3.07
C THR A 76 8.05 -10.93 -2.55
N ALA A 77 6.79 -11.27 -2.27
CA ALA A 77 6.40 -12.56 -1.71
C ALA A 77 6.28 -13.66 -2.77
N LEU A 78 5.82 -13.32 -3.98
CA LEU A 78 5.51 -14.30 -5.04
C LEU A 78 6.67 -14.51 -6.03
N THR A 79 7.74 -13.72 -5.91
CA THR A 79 8.90 -13.83 -6.79
C THR A 79 10.20 -14.01 -5.99
N LYS A 80 11.27 -14.39 -6.69
CA LYS A 80 12.60 -14.54 -6.05
C LYS A 80 13.25 -13.20 -5.71
N SER A 81 12.89 -12.11 -6.41
CA SER A 81 13.44 -10.78 -6.20
C SER A 81 12.39 -9.71 -6.53
N GLY A 82 11.66 -9.25 -5.54
CA GLY A 82 10.76 -8.10 -5.68
C GLY A 82 11.40 -6.83 -5.12
N ARG A 83 10.85 -5.66 -5.44
CA ARG A 83 11.38 -4.35 -5.00
C ARG A 83 11.65 -4.28 -3.50
N GLY A 84 10.81 -4.89 -2.68
CA GLY A 84 11.00 -4.93 -1.22
C GLY A 84 12.25 -5.68 -0.73
N ARG A 85 12.99 -6.35 -1.62
CA ARG A 85 14.29 -7.00 -1.30
C ARG A 85 15.49 -6.18 -1.76
N THR A 86 15.27 -5.06 -2.44
CA THR A 86 16.35 -4.18 -2.90
C THR A 86 16.67 -3.14 -1.83
N ALA A 87 17.96 -2.92 -1.59
CA ALA A 87 18.41 -1.93 -0.61
C ALA A 87 17.93 -0.52 -0.96
N ASP A 88 17.95 -0.16 -2.25
CA ASP A 88 17.59 1.17 -2.72
C ASP A 88 16.14 1.53 -2.46
N PHE A 89 15.23 0.56 -2.43
CA PHE A 89 13.80 0.79 -2.30
C PHE A 89 13.40 1.47 -0.97
N LEU A 90 14.12 1.18 0.13
CA LEU A 90 13.88 1.77 1.44
C LEU A 90 15.01 2.69 1.89
N ASN A 91 16.05 2.87 1.10
CA ASN A 91 17.28 3.56 1.49
C ASN A 91 17.03 4.97 2.05
N TYR A 92 16.14 5.74 1.43
CA TYR A 92 15.82 7.09 1.93
C TYR A 92 15.28 7.07 3.37
N TYR A 93 14.39 6.14 3.67
CA TYR A 93 13.82 6.02 5.02
C TYR A 93 14.87 5.60 6.03
N HIS A 94 15.72 4.61 5.71
CA HIS A 94 16.82 4.21 6.57
C HIS A 94 17.74 5.38 6.89
N VAL A 95 18.19 6.11 5.89
CA VAL A 95 19.05 7.29 6.10
C VAL A 95 18.34 8.38 6.91
N ALA A 96 17.07 8.62 6.66
CA ALA A 96 16.30 9.63 7.38
C ALA A 96 16.14 9.25 8.86
N PHE A 97 15.89 7.97 9.17
CA PHE A 97 15.72 7.49 10.54
C PHE A 97 17.03 7.45 11.31
N ASP A 98 18.10 6.99 10.69
CA ASP A 98 19.45 7.01 11.27
C ASP A 98 19.90 8.42 11.69
N LYS A 99 19.48 9.43 10.94
CA LYS A 99 19.73 10.84 11.28
C LYS A 99 18.68 11.46 12.21
N GLY A 100 17.78 10.68 12.77
CA GLY A 100 16.73 11.16 13.67
C GLY A 100 15.63 12.01 12.98
N HIS A 101 15.51 11.93 11.66
CA HIS A 101 14.52 12.67 10.87
C HIS A 101 13.19 11.93 10.77
N PHE A 102 12.75 11.26 11.82
CA PHE A 102 11.45 10.61 11.86
C PHE A 102 10.32 11.63 11.68
N ARG A 103 9.33 11.26 10.88
CA ARG A 103 8.10 12.02 10.70
C ARG A 103 6.89 11.11 10.85
N ASN A 104 5.82 11.65 11.39
CA ASN A 104 4.55 10.96 11.44
C ASN A 104 4.06 10.61 10.03
N TRP A 105 3.31 9.52 9.93
CA TRP A 105 2.72 9.00 8.69
C TRP A 105 2.10 10.09 7.81
N ASP A 106 1.25 10.95 8.39
CA ASP A 106 0.55 11.97 7.61
C ASP A 106 1.50 13.00 6.97
N ARG A 107 2.65 13.26 7.59
CA ARG A 107 3.68 14.13 7.00
C ARG A 107 4.44 13.48 5.85
N TRP A 108 4.64 12.17 5.91
CA TRP A 108 5.17 11.42 4.78
C TRP A 108 4.14 11.33 3.66
N LEU A 109 2.89 11.05 4.00
CA LEU A 109 1.79 10.85 3.08
C LEU A 109 1.50 12.08 2.21
N TYR A 110 1.38 13.25 2.84
CA TYR A 110 1.01 14.49 2.14
C TYR A 110 2.21 15.25 1.58
N GLY A 111 3.40 14.75 1.79
CA GLY A 111 4.61 15.39 1.29
C GLY A 111 4.95 16.72 1.97
N SER A 112 5.93 17.41 1.40
CA SER A 112 6.38 18.72 1.89
C SER A 112 7.10 19.47 0.77
N GLN A 113 6.85 20.76 0.64
CA GLN A 113 7.63 21.61 -0.26
C GLN A 113 9.06 21.87 0.24
N LYS A 114 9.27 21.72 1.55
CA LYS A 114 10.57 21.97 2.19
C LYS A 114 11.46 20.73 2.26
N TYR A 115 10.84 19.56 2.34
CA TYR A 115 11.57 18.32 2.57
C TYR A 115 11.18 17.28 1.53
N TYR A 116 12.14 16.62 0.98
CA TYR A 116 11.89 15.47 0.12
C TYR A 116 11.09 14.39 0.86
N THR A 117 10.13 13.82 0.18
CA THR A 117 9.37 12.65 0.63
C THR A 117 9.43 11.61 -0.47
N PRO A 118 9.79 10.37 -0.14
CA PRO A 118 9.80 9.30 -1.12
C PRO A 118 8.40 8.99 -1.64
N ASP A 119 8.35 8.15 -2.64
CA ASP A 119 7.11 7.75 -3.28
C ASP A 119 6.18 6.93 -2.36
N HIS A 120 4.98 6.73 -2.85
CA HIS A 120 3.92 6.01 -2.14
C HIS A 120 4.15 4.49 -2.09
N TYR A 121 4.95 3.92 -3.00
CA TYR A 121 5.24 2.48 -3.04
C TYR A 121 6.02 2.04 -1.81
N SER A 122 7.14 2.71 -1.56
CA SER A 122 8.03 2.39 -0.45
C SER A 122 7.39 2.67 0.91
N LEU A 123 6.66 3.78 1.06
CA LEU A 123 5.95 4.11 2.30
C LEU A 123 4.86 3.08 2.62
N GLY A 124 4.05 2.73 1.65
CA GLY A 124 2.98 1.74 1.80
C GLY A 124 3.53 0.34 2.09
N TYR A 125 4.56 -0.07 1.36
CA TYR A 125 5.23 -1.35 1.58
C TYR A 125 5.80 -1.45 3.00
N MET A 126 6.56 -0.46 3.45
CA MET A 126 7.18 -0.44 4.77
C MET A 126 6.11 -0.59 5.87
N ASN A 127 5.03 0.17 5.79
CA ASN A 127 3.97 0.10 6.79
C ASN A 127 3.26 -1.26 6.82
N LEU A 128 2.92 -1.82 5.65
CA LEU A 128 2.25 -3.12 5.56
C LEU A 128 3.17 -4.29 5.91
N ALA A 129 4.42 -4.25 5.44
CA ALA A 129 5.42 -5.27 5.78
C ALA A 129 5.74 -5.26 7.28
N GLY A 130 5.89 -4.06 7.85
CA GLY A 130 6.08 -3.89 9.30
C GLY A 130 4.88 -4.40 10.10
N ALA A 131 3.65 -4.12 9.68
CA ALA A 131 2.47 -4.66 10.35
C ALA A 131 2.42 -6.20 10.32
N ARG A 132 2.84 -6.80 9.20
CA ARG A 132 2.94 -8.27 9.08
C ARG A 132 4.02 -8.85 10.01
N TYR A 133 5.18 -8.23 10.03
CA TYR A 133 6.34 -8.73 10.77
C TYR A 133 6.22 -8.50 12.29
N LEU A 134 5.96 -7.25 12.71
CA LEU A 134 5.96 -6.88 14.12
C LEU A 134 4.67 -7.27 14.86
N TYR A 135 3.53 -7.26 14.16
CA TYR A 135 2.23 -7.46 14.80
C TYR A 135 1.55 -8.76 14.36
N ASP A 136 2.25 -9.60 13.59
CA ASP A 136 1.68 -10.83 13.01
C ASP A 136 0.31 -10.56 12.38
N TYR A 137 0.27 -9.57 11.45
CA TYR A 137 -0.98 -9.13 10.86
C TYR A 137 -0.97 -9.22 9.32
N PRO A 138 -0.86 -10.43 8.74
CA PRO A 138 -0.86 -10.63 7.30
C PRO A 138 -2.19 -10.27 6.63
N MET A 139 -3.29 -10.30 7.39
CA MET A 139 -4.64 -10.10 6.86
C MET A 139 -5.11 -8.63 6.91
N LEU A 140 -4.23 -7.67 7.26
CA LEU A 140 -4.59 -6.26 7.42
C LEU A 140 -5.38 -5.69 6.23
N MET A 141 -4.89 -5.89 5.01
CA MET A 141 -5.58 -5.39 3.80
C MET A 141 -6.94 -6.04 3.61
N LYS A 142 -7.03 -7.36 3.72
CA LYS A 142 -8.29 -8.09 3.56
C LYS A 142 -9.32 -7.66 4.58
N GLU A 143 -8.97 -7.64 5.84
CA GLU A 143 -9.88 -7.25 6.92
C GLU A 143 -10.28 -5.78 6.83
N GLY A 144 -9.36 -4.92 6.38
CA GLY A 144 -9.66 -3.52 6.09
C GLY A 144 -10.75 -3.38 5.03
N TYR A 145 -10.63 -4.11 3.93
CA TYR A 145 -11.67 -4.15 2.90
C TYR A 145 -12.99 -4.74 3.43
N ASP A 146 -12.95 -5.83 4.18
CA ASP A 146 -14.15 -6.43 4.79
C ASP A 146 -14.90 -5.43 5.69
N LYS A 147 -14.17 -4.56 6.39
CA LYS A 147 -14.81 -3.52 7.22
C LYS A 147 -15.50 -2.46 6.38
N VAL A 148 -14.83 -1.92 5.37
CA VAL A 148 -15.40 -0.84 4.55
C VAL A 148 -16.51 -1.32 3.61
N THR A 149 -16.46 -2.57 3.16
CA THR A 149 -17.54 -3.16 2.35
C THR A 149 -18.82 -3.43 3.14
N ARG A 150 -18.71 -3.51 4.48
CA ARG A 150 -19.87 -3.62 5.39
C ARG A 150 -20.32 -2.27 5.94
N ASN A 151 -19.38 -1.33 6.12
CA ASN A 151 -19.63 -0.01 6.67
C ASN A 151 -18.81 1.06 5.93
N PRO A 152 -19.43 1.80 4.99
CA PRO A 152 -18.74 2.81 4.21
C PRO A 152 -18.27 4.03 5.03
N PHE A 153 -18.74 4.18 6.27
CA PHE A 153 -18.28 5.24 7.17
C PHE A 153 -17.06 4.84 8.01
N PHE A 154 -16.52 3.63 7.81
CA PHE A 154 -15.30 3.18 8.47
C PHE A 154 -14.06 3.75 7.74
N LEU A 155 -13.84 5.06 7.88
CA LEU A 155 -12.72 5.76 7.24
C LEU A 155 -11.38 5.39 7.85
N ALA A 156 -10.31 5.48 7.05
CA ALA A 156 -8.93 5.15 7.41
C ALA A 156 -8.78 3.74 8.04
N PRO A 157 -9.29 2.68 7.38
CA PRO A 157 -9.36 1.33 7.94
C PRO A 157 -7.98 0.80 8.34
N MET A 158 -6.96 0.99 7.51
CA MET A 158 -5.61 0.47 7.77
C MET A 158 -4.99 1.07 9.03
N LYS A 159 -5.13 2.40 9.22
CA LYS A 159 -4.63 3.09 10.43
C LYS A 159 -5.34 2.58 11.69
N LYS A 160 -6.67 2.49 11.65
CA LYS A 160 -7.48 2.02 12.79
C LYS A 160 -7.19 0.57 13.16
N MET A 161 -7.03 -0.29 12.16
CA MET A 161 -6.80 -1.71 12.38
C MET A 161 -5.38 -2.00 12.85
N THR A 162 -4.37 -1.31 12.31
CA THR A 162 -3.00 -1.36 12.82
C THR A 162 -2.95 -0.90 14.28
N ALA A 163 -3.59 0.22 14.61
CA ALA A 163 -3.65 0.71 15.98
C ALA A 163 -4.32 -0.31 16.92
N ARG A 164 -5.42 -0.93 16.49
CA ARG A 164 -6.11 -1.97 17.28
C ARG A 164 -5.24 -3.20 17.50
N ARG A 165 -4.56 -3.67 16.44
CA ARG A 165 -3.73 -4.89 16.52
C ARG A 165 -2.48 -4.68 17.36
N SER A 166 -1.83 -3.52 17.24
CA SER A 166 -0.64 -3.17 18.02
C SER A 166 -0.92 -2.79 19.47
N GLY A 167 -2.17 -2.45 19.82
CA GLY A 167 -2.54 -1.86 21.11
C GLY A 167 -2.01 -0.43 21.31
N LYS A 168 -1.51 0.22 20.26
CA LYS A 168 -0.86 1.54 20.29
C LYS A 168 -1.60 2.53 19.39
N LYS A 169 -1.39 3.84 19.62
CA LYS A 169 -1.79 4.85 18.64
C LYS A 169 -1.05 4.60 17.32
N PHE A 170 -1.72 4.81 16.18
CA PHE A 170 -1.16 4.47 14.86
C PHE A 170 0.24 5.04 14.63
N ASN A 171 0.48 6.32 14.95
CA ASN A 171 1.81 6.92 14.74
C ASN A 171 2.90 6.33 15.65
N ALA A 172 2.54 5.80 16.82
CA ALA A 172 3.49 5.06 17.66
C ALA A 172 3.79 3.67 17.07
N ALA A 173 2.79 2.98 16.57
CA ALA A 173 2.98 1.72 15.84
C ALA A 173 3.78 1.92 14.55
N PHE A 174 3.52 2.99 13.81
CA PHE A 174 4.27 3.34 12.62
C PHE A 174 5.74 3.66 12.93
N ARG A 175 6.01 4.37 14.02
CA ARG A 175 7.39 4.63 14.47
C ARG A 175 8.14 3.34 14.78
N GLU A 176 7.51 2.41 15.47
CA GLU A 176 8.09 1.11 15.78
C GLU A 176 8.42 0.28 14.52
N VAL A 177 7.63 0.45 13.44
CA VAL A 177 7.94 -0.16 12.14
C VAL A 177 9.19 0.47 11.52
N CYS A 178 9.48 1.73 11.82
CA CYS A 178 10.62 2.47 11.28
C CYS A 178 11.91 2.26 12.07
N ASP A 179 11.81 1.93 13.36
CA ASP A 179 12.94 1.64 14.24
C ASP A 179 13.45 0.19 14.07
#